data_28b244a25ee7a1f42ab8928ea936d9c1
#
_entry.id   28b244a25ee7a1f42ab8928ea936d9c1
#
_cell.length_a   1.000
_cell.length_b   1.000
_cell.length_c   1.000
_cell.angle_alpha   90.00
_cell.angle_beta   90.00
_cell.angle_gamma   90.00
#
_symmetry.space_group_name_H-M   'P 1'
#
loop_
_entity.id
_entity.type
_entity.pdbx_description
1 polymer ?
#
loop_
_entity_poly.entity_id
_entity_poly.type
_entity_poly.pdbx_seq_one_letter_code
_entity_poly.pdbx_strand_id
1 'polypeptide(L)' 'EIQLNGKLHSFDRAHTVASLLEALDLQPGMVVVELNREILERGSYDASEVSHGDTIELVHFVGGG' A
#
# COMPACT_ATOMS: atom_id res chain seq x y z
N GLU A 1 2.35 6.89 -11.53
CA GLU A 1 1.60 7.75 -10.62
C GLU A 1 0.43 6.99 -10.02
N ILE A 2 0.26 7.07 -8.73
CA ILE A 2 -0.86 6.44 -8.03
C ILE A 2 -1.53 7.44 -7.11
N GLN A 3 -2.74 7.12 -6.68
CA GLN A 3 -3.38 7.85 -5.61
C GLN A 3 -3.19 7.09 -4.31
N LEU A 4 -2.58 7.74 -3.34
CA LEU A 4 -2.30 7.15 -2.05
C LEU A 4 -2.99 7.99 -0.98
N ASN A 5 -4.01 7.41 -0.34
CA ASN A 5 -4.84 8.11 0.64
C ASN A 5 -5.34 9.47 0.10
N GLY A 6 -5.79 9.47 -1.15
CA GLY A 6 -6.36 10.65 -1.78
C GLY A 6 -5.36 11.63 -2.35
N LYS A 7 -4.07 11.33 -2.29
CA LYS A 7 -3.03 12.22 -2.82
C LYS A 7 -2.25 11.52 -3.91
N LEU A 8 -1.83 12.28 -4.92
CA LEU A 8 -1.02 11.73 -5.99
C LEU A 8 0.42 11.55 -5.52
N HIS A 9 0.96 10.39 -5.83
CA HIS A 9 2.35 10.06 -5.55
C HIS A 9 2.98 9.47 -6.80
N SER A 10 4.24 9.79 -7.02
CA SER A 10 5.01 9.24 -8.12
C SER A 10 6.18 8.46 -7.56
N PHE A 11 6.46 7.33 -8.17
CA PHE A 11 7.60 6.51 -7.80
C PHE A 11 8.47 6.31 -9.02
N ASP A 12 9.78 6.24 -8.80
CA ASP A 12 10.74 6.10 -9.89
C ASP A 12 11.01 4.64 -10.24
N ARG A 13 10.32 3.72 -9.61
CA ARG A 13 10.46 2.29 -9.87
C ARG A 13 9.13 1.59 -9.59
N ALA A 14 9.01 0.40 -10.12
CA ALA A 14 7.84 -0.43 -9.86
C ALA A 14 7.88 -0.96 -8.43
N HIS A 15 6.71 -1.09 -7.83
CA HIS A 15 6.56 -1.60 -6.48
C HIS A 15 5.52 -2.69 -6.43
N THR A 16 5.71 -3.63 -5.50
CA THR A 16 4.62 -4.42 -4.98
C THR A 16 4.03 -3.65 -3.79
N VAL A 17 2.88 -4.10 -3.29
CA VAL A 17 2.32 -3.48 -2.08
C VAL A 17 3.32 -3.59 -0.94
N ALA A 18 3.97 -4.76 -0.79
CA ALA A 18 4.97 -4.93 0.27
C ALA A 18 6.13 -3.95 0.13
N SER A 19 6.68 -3.80 -1.06
CA SER A 19 7.81 -2.87 -1.25
C SER A 19 7.38 -1.42 -1.09
N LEU A 20 6.14 -1.10 -1.46
CA LEU A 20 5.60 0.24 -1.25
C LEU A 20 5.52 0.57 0.23
N LEU A 21 5.00 -0.35 1.04
CA LEU A 21 4.94 -0.15 2.49
C LEU A 21 6.32 0.02 3.07
N GLU A 22 7.29 -0.76 2.59
CA GLU A 22 8.67 -0.62 3.04
C GLU A 22 9.24 0.75 2.71
N ALA A 23 8.99 1.23 1.49
CA ALA A 23 9.45 2.55 1.06
C ALA A 23 8.83 3.67 1.88
N LEU A 24 7.61 3.47 2.38
CA LEU A 24 6.93 4.43 3.23
C LEU A 24 7.26 4.25 4.71
N ASP A 25 8.12 3.30 5.02
CA ASP A 25 8.53 2.99 6.40
C ASP A 25 7.35 2.53 7.26
N LEU A 26 6.48 1.74 6.66
CA LEU A 26 5.33 1.18 7.35
C LEU A 26 5.50 -0.33 7.50
N GLN A 27 5.04 -0.85 8.63
CA GLN A 27 5.10 -2.28 8.88
C GLN A 27 3.84 -2.95 8.35
N PRO A 28 3.97 -3.96 7.50
CA PRO A 28 2.78 -4.61 6.92
C PRO A 28 1.81 -5.14 7.96
N GLY A 29 2.30 -5.57 9.11
CA GLY A 29 1.44 -6.09 10.16
C GLY A 29 0.59 -5.03 10.83
N MET A 30 0.87 -3.76 10.61
CA MET A 30 0.17 -2.66 11.25
C MET A 30 -0.68 -1.85 10.26
N VAL A 31 -0.85 -2.35 9.05
CA VAL A 31 -1.53 -1.59 8.00
C VAL A 31 -2.54 -2.46 7.30
N VAL A 32 -3.75 -1.94 7.14
CA VAL A 32 -4.73 -2.53 6.23
C VAL A 32 -4.60 -1.81 4.90
N VAL A 33 -4.49 -2.57 3.83
CA VAL A 33 -4.31 -2.03 2.49
C VAL A 33 -5.56 -2.30 1.66
N GLU A 34 -6.06 -1.24 1.04
CA GLU A 34 -7.15 -1.34 0.09
C GLU A 34 -6.59 -0.93 -1.27
N LEU A 35 -6.62 -1.83 -2.21
CA LEU A 35 -6.13 -1.57 -3.56
C LEU A 35 -7.32 -1.55 -4.51
N ASN A 36 -7.57 -0.39 -5.12
CA ASN A 36 -8.70 -0.20 -6.03
C ASN A 36 -10.01 -0.67 -5.40
N ARG A 37 -10.21 -0.30 -4.13
CA ARG A 37 -11.42 -0.58 -3.34
C ARG A 37 -11.56 -2.02 -2.91
N GLU A 38 -10.51 -2.80 -3.00
CA GLU A 38 -10.51 -4.17 -2.51
C GLU A 38 -9.51 -4.31 -1.39
N ILE A 39 -9.96 -4.83 -0.26
CA ILE A 39 -9.07 -5.07 0.87
C ILE A 39 -8.20 -6.27 0.54
N LEU A 40 -6.89 -6.08 0.62
CA LEU A 40 -5.94 -7.14 0.34
C LEU A 40 -5.66 -7.95 1.60
N GLU A 41 -5.50 -9.25 1.42
CA GLU A 41 -5.01 -10.10 2.49
C GLU A 41 -3.51 -9.83 2.67
N ARG A 42 -3.07 -9.81 3.91
CA ARG A 42 -1.67 -9.50 4.22
C ARG A 42 -0.71 -10.45 3.52
N GLY A 43 -1.10 -11.71 3.36
CA GLY A 43 -0.27 -12.68 2.68
C GLY A 43 -0.07 -12.42 1.20
N SER A 44 -0.84 -11.53 0.60
CA SER A 44 -0.74 -11.23 -0.82
C SER A 44 0.06 -9.95 -1.10
N TYR A 45 0.55 -9.26 -0.08
CA TYR A 45 1.24 -7.98 -0.30
C TYR A 45 2.47 -8.11 -1.19
N ASP A 46 3.21 -9.20 -1.05
CA ASP A 46 4.40 -9.43 -1.87
C ASP A 46 4.08 -9.70 -3.34
N ALA A 47 2.90 -10.25 -3.60
CA ALA A 47 2.50 -10.63 -4.95
C ALA A 47 1.65 -9.58 -5.64
N SER A 48 1.16 -8.59 -4.91
CA SER A 48 0.26 -7.58 -5.47
C SER A 48 1.08 -6.43 -6.02
N GLU A 49 1.07 -6.26 -7.33
CA GLU A 49 1.83 -5.20 -7.99
C GLU A 49 1.04 -3.90 -7.96
N VAL A 50 1.77 -2.80 -7.80
CA VAL A 50 1.20 -1.47 -7.86
C VAL A 50 1.48 -0.91 -9.24
N SER A 51 0.42 -0.49 -9.93
CA SER A 51 0.50 -0.01 -11.30
C SER A 51 0.07 1.44 -11.41
N HIS A 52 0.53 2.10 -12.46
CA HIS A 52 0.11 3.46 -12.74
C HIS A 52 -1.42 3.55 -12.77
N GLY A 53 -1.95 4.55 -12.10
CA GLY A 53 -3.39 4.76 -12.05
C GLY A 53 -4.10 4.06 -10.91
N ASP A 54 -3.39 3.23 -10.16
CA ASP A 54 -4.02 2.54 -9.03
C ASP A 54 -4.38 3.52 -7.91
N THR A 55 -5.43 3.17 -7.20
CA THR A 55 -5.85 3.90 -6.00
C THR A 55 -5.58 3.00 -4.80
N ILE A 56 -4.80 3.52 -3.85
CA ILE A 56 -4.42 2.78 -2.65
C ILE A 56 -4.83 3.56 -1.43
N GLU A 57 -5.52 2.88 -0.52
CA GLU A 57 -5.86 3.43 0.78
C GLU A 57 -5.15 2.62 1.84
N LEU A 58 -4.48 3.30 2.73
CA LEU A 58 -3.77 2.66 3.84
C LEU A 58 -4.38 3.12 5.15
N VAL A 59 -4.76 2.17 5.98
CA VAL A 59 -5.23 2.45 7.33
C VAL A 59 -4.18 1.88 8.28
N HIS A 60 -3.51 2.76 8.98
CA HIS A 60 -2.43 2.40 9.89
C HIS A 60 -2.98 2.28 11.31
N PHE A 61 -2.76 1.15 11.93
CA PHE A 61 -3.18 0.98 13.32
C PHE A 61 -2.16 1.62 14.24
N VAL A 62 -2.66 2.41 15.17
CA VAL A 62 -1.81 2.90 16.24
C VAL A 62 -1.70 1.74 17.22
N GLY A 63 -0.52 1.21 17.36
CA GLY A 63 -0.30 0.05 18.15
C GLY A 63 -0.80 0.25 19.57
N GLY A 64 -1.78 -0.39 19.93
CA GLY A 64 -2.35 -0.24 21.21
C GLY A 64 -2.36 -1.53 21.97
N GLY A 65 -1.43 -2.16 21.82
CA GLY A 65 -1.29 -3.38 22.60
C GLY A 65 -2.37 -4.31 22.49
#